data_8707147be945af2f053e41715e36d706
#
_entry.id   8707147be945af2f053e41715e36d706
#
_cell.length_a   1.000
_cell.length_b   1.000
_cell.length_c   1.000
_cell.angle_alpha   90.00
_cell.angle_beta   90.00
_cell.angle_gamma   90.00
#
_symmetry.space_group_name_H-M   'P 1'
#
loop_
_entity.id
_entity.type
_entity.pdbx_description
1 polymer ?
#
loop_
_entity_poly.entity_id
_entity_poly.type
_entity_poly.pdbx_seq_one_letter_code
_entity_poly.pdbx_strand_id
1 'polypeptide(L)'
;MKFLAIFLVGLASLFASGASAQEKVGVVLMHGKQGGGPRDGSLESLHRKMQEAGMLVIKPEMPWSFGRYIEGNWGLAMAEIGAHIQKLKETGATRVVLVGHSLGSPAALSYAARHPGAVHALALLAPGHIPYYYSQCIPFSPIRMCGVKDAVERARKEVDAGNADKKQSHTDINQGRASPVWMTARDYLTYFDPASDAEMSVTAPKIAPNVPVLWVIGDRDYLIREGRQYVFDKLPANSKSQYLEVAANHMTAPAVAADQIVNWLKSAALP
;
A
#
# COMPACT_ATOMS: atom_id res chain seq x y z
N MET A 1 82.27 25.93 -8.86
CA MET A 1 80.95 26.38 -8.47
C MET A 1 79.95 25.46 -9.12
N LYS A 2 79.32 24.55 -8.35
CA LYS A 2 78.29 23.61 -8.83
C LYS A 2 76.93 24.08 -8.36
N PHE A 3 76.04 24.46 -9.26
CA PHE A 3 74.63 24.85 -8.94
C PHE A 3 73.82 23.55 -8.85
N LEU A 4 73.21 23.36 -7.70
CA LEU A 4 72.22 22.28 -7.42
C LEU A 4 70.82 22.82 -7.69
N ALA A 5 70.16 22.29 -8.72
CA ALA A 5 68.76 22.62 -9.02
C ALA A 5 67.86 21.66 -8.23
N ILE A 6 67.06 22.23 -7.32
CA ILE A 6 66.04 21.49 -6.58
C ILE A 6 64.75 21.52 -7.38
N PHE A 7 64.31 20.36 -7.86
CA PHE A 7 62.97 20.19 -8.45
C PHE A 7 61.95 19.96 -7.36
N LEU A 8 61.07 20.92 -7.13
CA LEU A 8 59.85 20.77 -6.29
C LEU A 8 58.76 20.07 -7.13
N VAL A 9 58.53 18.78 -6.85
CA VAL A 9 57.38 18.07 -7.40
C VAL A 9 56.16 18.41 -6.52
N GLY A 10 55.28 19.28 -7.01
CA GLY A 10 53.97 19.58 -6.37
C GLY A 10 53.01 18.42 -6.54
N LEU A 11 52.68 17.74 -5.44
CA LEU A 11 51.63 16.71 -5.39
C LEU A 11 50.27 17.42 -5.41
N ALA A 12 49.61 17.51 -6.57
CA ALA A 12 48.26 17.95 -6.69
C ALA A 12 47.31 16.84 -6.21
N SER A 13 46.80 16.94 -4.98
CA SER A 13 45.80 16.05 -4.45
C SER A 13 44.45 16.36 -5.12
N LEU A 14 44.05 15.55 -6.07
CA LEU A 14 42.70 15.57 -6.65
C LEU A 14 41.69 15.07 -5.58
N PHE A 15 41.12 15.99 -4.85
CA PHE A 15 39.91 15.71 -4.09
C PHE A 15 38.75 15.46 -5.10
N ALA A 16 38.51 14.20 -5.44
CA ALA A 16 37.30 13.78 -6.10
C ALA A 16 36.17 14.02 -5.07
N SER A 17 35.46 15.15 -5.16
CA SER A 17 34.19 15.38 -4.50
C SER A 17 33.21 14.36 -5.05
N GLY A 18 33.06 13.23 -4.35
CA GLY A 18 32.01 12.27 -4.63
C GLY A 18 30.67 13.01 -4.51
N ALA A 19 30.07 13.41 -5.64
CA ALA A 19 28.71 13.87 -5.68
C ALA A 19 27.83 12.74 -5.12
N SER A 20 27.38 12.87 -3.88
CA SER A 20 26.36 11.97 -3.33
C SER A 20 25.17 12.03 -4.29
N ALA A 21 24.88 10.93 -4.97
CA ALA A 21 23.73 10.86 -5.84
C ALA A 21 22.49 11.23 -5.00
N GLN A 22 21.79 12.28 -5.40
CA GLN A 22 20.60 12.75 -4.70
C GLN A 22 19.58 11.60 -4.63
N GLU A 23 19.18 11.21 -3.43
CA GLU A 23 18.18 10.17 -3.20
C GLU A 23 16.85 10.56 -3.87
N LYS A 24 16.36 9.69 -4.75
CA LYS A 24 15.08 9.88 -5.46
C LYS A 24 14.03 8.94 -4.91
N VAL A 25 12.95 9.51 -4.38
CA VAL A 25 11.81 8.75 -3.87
C VAL A 25 10.89 8.37 -5.03
N GLY A 26 10.70 7.06 -5.24
CA GLY A 26 9.71 6.50 -6.13
C GLY A 26 8.48 6.06 -5.35
N VAL A 27 7.29 6.37 -5.84
CA VAL A 27 6.01 6.09 -5.19
C VAL A 27 5.12 5.27 -6.11
N VAL A 28 4.63 4.12 -5.63
CA VAL A 28 3.46 3.45 -6.22
C VAL A 28 2.23 3.91 -5.45
N LEU A 29 1.38 4.72 -6.11
CA LEU A 29 0.16 5.30 -5.54
C LEU A 29 -1.06 4.50 -5.99
N MET A 30 -1.54 3.62 -5.11
CA MET A 30 -2.61 2.65 -5.40
C MET A 30 -3.98 3.18 -4.94
N HIS A 31 -4.96 3.10 -5.84
CA HIS A 31 -6.36 3.47 -5.58
C HIS A 31 -7.11 2.43 -4.76
N GLY A 32 -8.29 2.79 -4.28
CA GLY A 32 -9.23 1.89 -3.61
C GLY A 32 -10.02 0.99 -4.56
N LYS A 33 -10.88 0.14 -4.01
CA LYS A 33 -11.77 -0.75 -4.78
C LYS A 33 -12.64 0.06 -5.75
N GLN A 34 -12.76 -0.39 -6.98
CA GLN A 34 -13.45 0.29 -8.09
C GLN A 34 -12.90 1.69 -8.42
N GLY A 35 -11.68 2.01 -8.02
CA GLY A 35 -11.03 3.24 -8.42
C GLY A 35 -10.67 3.26 -9.91
N GLY A 36 -10.43 4.47 -10.44
CA GLY A 36 -10.19 4.72 -11.87
C GLY A 36 -8.75 4.50 -12.33
N GLY A 37 -7.88 3.93 -11.51
CA GLY A 37 -6.45 3.78 -11.83
C GLY A 37 -5.79 5.13 -12.09
N PRO A 38 -5.12 5.32 -13.24
CA PRO A 38 -4.48 6.60 -13.60
C PRO A 38 -5.43 7.80 -13.63
N ARG A 39 -6.73 7.56 -13.82
CA ARG A 39 -7.78 8.60 -13.87
C ARG A 39 -8.54 8.78 -12.55
N ASP A 40 -8.09 8.15 -11.46
CA ASP A 40 -8.74 8.28 -10.15
C ASP A 40 -8.62 9.71 -9.62
N GLY A 41 -9.72 10.45 -9.64
CA GLY A 41 -9.78 11.84 -9.20
C GLY A 41 -9.61 12.02 -7.68
N SER A 42 -9.91 10.99 -6.87
CA SER A 42 -9.78 11.05 -5.40
C SER A 42 -8.31 11.18 -4.95
N LEU A 43 -7.38 10.72 -5.77
CA LEU A 43 -5.93 10.76 -5.51
C LEU A 43 -5.19 11.86 -6.29
N GLU A 44 -5.89 12.63 -7.11
CA GLU A 44 -5.25 13.58 -8.03
C GLU A 44 -4.51 14.71 -7.30
N SER A 45 -5.11 15.27 -6.25
CA SER A 45 -4.45 16.31 -5.45
C SER A 45 -3.16 15.82 -4.81
N LEU A 46 -3.19 14.62 -4.22
CA LEU A 46 -2.04 13.98 -3.60
C LEU A 46 -0.96 13.64 -4.65
N HIS A 47 -1.36 13.06 -5.79
CA HIS A 47 -0.48 12.75 -6.90
C HIS A 47 0.32 13.98 -7.37
N ARG A 48 -0.38 15.08 -7.66
CA ARG A 48 0.24 16.33 -8.07
C ARG A 48 1.24 16.87 -7.02
N LYS A 49 0.85 16.89 -5.73
CA LYS A 49 1.74 17.34 -4.66
C LYS A 49 3.00 16.48 -4.50
N MET A 50 2.90 15.17 -4.70
CA MET A 50 4.07 14.28 -4.72
C MET A 50 5.00 14.62 -5.90
N GLN A 51 4.46 14.87 -7.09
CA GLN A 51 5.25 15.27 -8.25
C GLN A 51 5.90 16.65 -8.07
N GLU A 52 5.17 17.64 -7.55
CA GLU A 52 5.69 18.96 -7.18
C GLU A 52 6.82 18.88 -6.13
N ALA A 53 6.77 17.85 -5.30
CA ALA A 53 7.81 17.53 -4.31
C ALA A 53 9.03 16.79 -4.90
N GLY A 54 9.07 16.55 -6.22
CA GLY A 54 10.16 15.87 -6.92
C GLY A 54 10.14 14.36 -6.84
N MET A 55 9.05 13.74 -6.39
CA MET A 55 8.91 12.28 -6.34
C MET A 55 8.57 11.69 -7.72
N LEU A 56 9.10 10.50 -8.01
CA LEU A 56 8.72 9.71 -9.18
C LEU A 56 7.46 8.93 -8.84
N VAL A 57 6.31 9.24 -9.44
CA VAL A 57 5.03 8.63 -9.06
C VAL A 57 4.47 7.78 -10.18
N ILE A 58 4.16 6.52 -9.89
CA ILE A 58 3.32 5.65 -10.72
C ILE A 58 1.97 5.51 -10.02
N LYS A 59 0.89 5.89 -10.71
CA LYS A 59 -0.51 5.71 -10.28
C LYS A 59 -1.15 4.65 -11.19
N PRO A 60 -1.02 3.35 -10.87
CA PRO A 60 -1.41 2.27 -11.76
C PRO A 60 -2.90 1.97 -11.71
N GLU A 61 -3.39 1.27 -12.74
CA GLU A 61 -4.65 0.55 -12.68
C GLU A 61 -4.41 -0.80 -12.01
N MET A 62 -4.99 -1.01 -10.83
CA MET A 62 -4.82 -2.23 -10.05
C MET A 62 -5.91 -3.28 -10.37
N PRO A 63 -5.72 -4.58 -10.04
CA PRO A 63 -6.71 -5.65 -10.30
C PRO A 63 -8.11 -5.38 -9.75
N TRP A 64 -8.24 -4.50 -8.79
CA TRP A 64 -9.52 -4.09 -8.19
C TRP A 64 -10.09 -2.77 -8.73
N SER A 65 -9.60 -2.29 -9.88
CA SER A 65 -10.16 -1.12 -10.58
C SER A 65 -11.60 -1.35 -11.04
N PHE A 66 -12.27 -0.28 -11.43
CA PHE A 66 -13.60 -0.38 -12.02
C PHE A 66 -13.65 -1.29 -13.25
N GLY A 67 -12.63 -1.23 -14.11
CA GLY A 67 -12.56 -2.00 -15.35
C GLY A 67 -12.17 -3.47 -15.16
N ARG A 68 -11.48 -3.79 -14.07
CA ARG A 68 -10.93 -5.13 -13.82
C ARG A 68 -11.64 -5.89 -12.69
N TYR A 69 -12.34 -5.23 -11.85
CA TYR A 69 -13.09 -5.61 -10.66
C TYR A 69 -12.71 -6.95 -10.01
N ILE A 70 -11.67 -6.92 -9.17
CA ILE A 70 -11.06 -8.08 -8.48
C ILE A 70 -10.65 -9.18 -9.48
N GLU A 71 -9.85 -8.77 -10.47
CA GLU A 71 -9.28 -9.71 -11.43
C GLU A 71 -8.23 -10.61 -10.79
N GLY A 72 -8.33 -11.91 -11.04
CA GLY A 72 -7.36 -12.90 -10.55
C GLY A 72 -7.37 -13.04 -9.02
N ASN A 73 -6.21 -13.37 -8.47
CA ASN A 73 -6.02 -13.58 -7.03
C ASN A 73 -5.13 -12.49 -6.41
N TRP A 74 -5.01 -12.52 -5.08
CA TRP A 74 -4.16 -11.57 -4.36
C TRP A 74 -2.68 -11.63 -4.78
N GLY A 75 -2.20 -12.81 -5.24
CA GLY A 75 -0.86 -12.98 -5.78
C GLY A 75 -0.63 -12.18 -7.07
N LEU A 76 -1.63 -12.07 -7.96
CA LEU A 76 -1.55 -11.20 -9.15
C LEU A 76 -1.33 -9.74 -8.75
N ALA A 77 -2.08 -9.25 -7.77
CA ALA A 77 -1.89 -7.90 -7.28
C ALA A 77 -0.46 -7.66 -6.73
N MET A 78 0.08 -8.63 -6.01
CA MET A 78 1.47 -8.54 -5.51
C MET A 78 2.48 -8.53 -6.65
N ALA A 79 2.29 -9.35 -7.68
CA ALA A 79 3.16 -9.37 -8.86
C ALA A 79 3.15 -8.02 -9.61
N GLU A 80 1.96 -7.42 -9.78
CA GLU A 80 1.83 -6.11 -10.43
C GLU A 80 2.49 -4.99 -9.61
N ILE A 81 2.35 -4.98 -8.27
CA ILE A 81 3.07 -4.04 -7.41
C ILE A 81 4.58 -4.19 -7.61
N GLY A 82 5.09 -5.42 -7.64
CA GLY A 82 6.49 -5.70 -7.89
C GLY A 82 6.99 -5.15 -9.23
N ALA A 83 6.20 -5.31 -10.29
CA ALA A 83 6.52 -4.76 -11.62
C ALA A 83 6.57 -3.22 -11.61
N HIS A 84 5.66 -2.56 -10.90
CA HIS A 84 5.67 -1.09 -10.75
C HIS A 84 6.88 -0.60 -9.93
N ILE A 85 7.27 -1.32 -8.89
CA ILE A 85 8.50 -1.03 -8.13
C ILE A 85 9.72 -1.14 -9.04
N GLN A 86 9.81 -2.20 -9.84
CA GLN A 86 10.92 -2.38 -10.77
C GLN A 86 10.98 -1.24 -11.77
N LYS A 87 9.86 -0.84 -12.35
CA LYS A 87 9.78 0.32 -13.25
C LYS A 87 10.24 1.62 -12.60
N LEU A 88 9.89 1.86 -11.33
CA LEU A 88 10.39 3.04 -10.59
C LEU A 88 11.92 3.01 -10.46
N LYS A 89 12.51 1.86 -10.13
CA LYS A 89 13.96 1.70 -10.03
C LYS A 89 14.65 1.95 -11.38
N GLU A 90 14.09 1.45 -12.47
CA GLU A 90 14.58 1.68 -13.83
C GLU A 90 14.51 3.18 -14.24
N THR A 91 13.57 3.93 -13.69
CA THR A 91 13.48 5.40 -13.88
C THR A 91 14.33 6.21 -12.90
N GLY A 92 15.14 5.52 -12.08
CA GLY A 92 16.13 6.14 -11.20
C GLY A 92 15.67 6.36 -9.75
N ALA A 93 14.59 5.73 -9.30
CA ALA A 93 14.23 5.74 -7.89
C ALA A 93 15.27 4.93 -7.08
N THR A 94 15.86 5.56 -6.06
CA THR A 94 16.78 4.92 -5.11
C THR A 94 16.04 4.47 -3.85
N ARG A 95 14.91 5.08 -3.56
CA ARG A 95 14.02 4.77 -2.43
C ARG A 95 12.61 4.52 -2.96
N VAL A 96 11.98 3.45 -2.52
CA VAL A 96 10.62 3.10 -2.96
C VAL A 96 9.65 3.14 -1.79
N VAL A 97 8.51 3.77 -2.02
CA VAL A 97 7.41 3.88 -1.05
C VAL A 97 6.13 3.34 -1.69
N LEU A 98 5.34 2.62 -0.91
CA LEU A 98 3.99 2.26 -1.30
C LEU A 98 2.99 3.16 -0.58
N VAL A 99 2.09 3.75 -1.34
CA VAL A 99 0.99 4.56 -0.86
C VAL A 99 -0.31 3.93 -1.33
N GLY A 100 -1.16 3.52 -0.40
CA GLY A 100 -2.41 2.85 -0.73
C GLY A 100 -3.61 3.53 -0.12
N HIS A 101 -4.64 3.80 -0.92
CA HIS A 101 -5.95 4.24 -0.46
C HIS A 101 -6.92 3.05 -0.36
N SER A 102 -7.70 2.97 0.72
CA SER A 102 -8.72 1.93 0.89
C SER A 102 -8.12 0.53 0.70
N LEU A 103 -8.56 -0.26 -0.28
CA LEU A 103 -8.01 -1.59 -0.60
C LEU A 103 -6.52 -1.55 -1.02
N GLY A 104 -6.03 -0.42 -1.52
CA GLY A 104 -4.60 -0.22 -1.76
C GLY A 104 -3.75 -0.29 -0.48
N SER A 105 -4.32 0.00 0.70
CA SER A 105 -3.62 -0.06 1.98
C SER A 105 -3.25 -1.48 2.41
N PRO A 106 -4.18 -2.47 2.49
CA PRO A 106 -3.80 -3.85 2.76
C PRO A 106 -2.87 -4.42 1.68
N ALA A 107 -2.99 -3.98 0.42
CA ALA A 107 -2.06 -4.42 -0.63
C ALA A 107 -0.63 -3.90 -0.38
N ALA A 108 -0.47 -2.66 0.06
CA ALA A 108 0.83 -2.11 0.43
C ALA A 108 1.46 -2.88 1.61
N LEU A 109 0.68 -3.16 2.67
CA LEU A 109 1.11 -3.96 3.82
C LEU A 109 1.50 -5.37 3.40
N SER A 110 0.63 -6.04 2.65
CA SER A 110 0.87 -7.42 2.20
C SER A 110 2.14 -7.53 1.36
N TYR A 111 2.35 -6.59 0.43
CA TYR A 111 3.56 -6.58 -0.37
C TYR A 111 4.82 -6.42 0.49
N ALA A 112 4.83 -5.44 1.39
CA ALA A 112 5.98 -5.20 2.26
C ALA A 112 6.26 -6.37 3.21
N ALA A 113 5.23 -7.04 3.73
CA ALA A 113 5.36 -8.23 4.57
C ALA A 113 5.95 -9.43 3.81
N ARG A 114 5.57 -9.61 2.53
CA ARG A 114 6.07 -10.69 1.67
C ARG A 114 7.49 -10.44 1.15
N HIS A 115 7.88 -9.17 1.02
CA HIS A 115 9.15 -8.76 0.39
C HIS A 115 9.95 -7.84 1.30
N PRO A 116 10.50 -8.34 2.43
CA PRO A 116 11.33 -7.54 3.33
C PRO A 116 12.48 -6.86 2.58
N GLY A 117 12.68 -5.56 2.81
CA GLY A 117 13.72 -4.76 2.15
C GLY A 117 13.35 -4.22 0.76
N ALA A 118 12.21 -4.60 0.19
CA ALA A 118 11.78 -4.08 -1.13
C ALA A 118 11.29 -2.63 -1.09
N VAL A 119 10.79 -2.18 0.07
CA VAL A 119 10.22 -0.85 0.28
C VAL A 119 10.81 -0.16 1.50
N HIS A 120 10.78 1.17 1.51
CA HIS A 120 11.44 2.00 2.51
C HIS A 120 10.45 2.70 3.45
N ALA A 121 9.19 2.85 3.04
CA ALA A 121 8.11 3.37 3.87
C ALA A 121 6.74 2.98 3.29
N LEU A 122 5.71 3.01 4.11
CA LEU A 122 4.31 2.77 3.73
C LEU A 122 3.44 3.94 4.16
N ALA A 123 2.51 4.39 3.30
CA ALA A 123 1.43 5.29 3.70
C ALA A 123 0.08 4.63 3.40
N LEU A 124 -0.70 4.39 4.44
CA LEU A 124 -1.98 3.71 4.43
C LEU A 124 -3.07 4.76 4.62
N LEU A 125 -3.81 5.06 3.55
CA LEU A 125 -4.74 6.18 3.49
C LEU A 125 -6.17 5.68 3.56
N ALA A 126 -6.90 6.07 4.60
CA ALA A 126 -8.26 5.61 4.83
C ALA A 126 -8.39 4.10 4.51
N PRO A 127 -7.65 3.21 5.21
CA PRO A 127 -7.60 1.81 4.87
C PRO A 127 -8.97 1.16 4.83
N GLY A 128 -9.17 0.25 3.89
CA GLY A 128 -10.41 -0.49 3.69
C GLY A 128 -10.12 -1.90 3.19
N HIS A 129 -11.16 -2.69 2.96
CA HIS A 129 -11.07 -4.13 2.72
C HIS A 129 -10.53 -4.86 3.97
N ILE A 130 -11.45 -5.39 4.75
CA ILE A 130 -11.23 -5.84 6.12
C ILE A 130 -11.81 -7.25 6.32
N PRO A 131 -11.16 -8.31 5.79
CA PRO A 131 -11.66 -9.69 5.86
C PRO A 131 -12.07 -10.14 7.26
N TYR A 132 -11.35 -9.71 8.29
CA TYR A 132 -11.69 -10.01 9.68
C TYR A 132 -13.09 -9.47 10.04
N TYR A 133 -13.39 -8.21 9.76
CA TYR A 133 -14.72 -7.64 10.06
C TYR A 133 -15.81 -8.27 9.20
N TYR A 134 -15.53 -8.63 7.95
CA TYR A 134 -16.46 -9.38 7.10
C TYR A 134 -16.85 -10.71 7.75
N SER A 135 -15.89 -11.40 8.39
CA SER A 135 -16.12 -12.69 9.05
C SER A 135 -16.95 -12.59 10.33
N GLN A 136 -16.94 -11.44 11.01
CA GLN A 136 -17.68 -11.23 12.26
C GLN A 136 -19.17 -11.07 12.04
N CYS A 137 -19.60 -10.65 10.85
CA CYS A 137 -21.02 -10.42 10.53
C CYS A 137 -21.72 -9.56 11.60
N ILE A 138 -21.14 -8.40 11.95
CA ILE A 138 -21.64 -7.53 13.03
C ILE A 138 -23.03 -6.98 12.65
N PRO A 139 -24.12 -7.34 13.37
CA PRO A 139 -25.51 -7.05 12.97
C PRO A 139 -25.83 -5.55 12.91
N PHE A 140 -25.16 -4.75 13.72
CA PHE A 140 -25.39 -3.31 13.88
C PHE A 140 -24.35 -2.44 13.14
N SER A 141 -23.46 -3.06 12.37
CA SER A 141 -22.61 -2.30 11.47
C SER A 141 -23.48 -1.65 10.39
N PRO A 142 -23.28 -0.35 10.06
CA PRO A 142 -23.95 0.28 8.93
C PRO A 142 -23.66 -0.44 7.61
N ILE A 143 -22.65 -1.30 7.60
CA ILE A 143 -22.25 -2.15 6.48
C ILE A 143 -22.65 -3.60 6.80
N ARG A 144 -23.66 -4.13 6.10
CA ARG A 144 -24.07 -5.53 6.23
C ARG A 144 -23.02 -6.43 5.57
N MET A 145 -22.12 -7.00 6.39
CA MET A 145 -20.98 -7.80 5.90
C MET A 145 -21.26 -9.32 5.87
N CYS A 146 -22.41 -9.77 6.39
CA CYS A 146 -22.74 -11.18 6.53
C CYS A 146 -22.69 -11.99 5.22
N GLY A 147 -23.10 -11.38 4.11
CA GLY A 147 -23.03 -12.05 2.81
C GLY A 147 -21.61 -12.46 2.37
N VAL A 148 -20.58 -11.71 2.81
CA VAL A 148 -19.17 -12.10 2.57
C VAL A 148 -18.77 -13.26 3.47
N LYS A 149 -19.18 -13.26 4.75
CA LYS A 149 -18.94 -14.38 5.67
C LYS A 149 -19.45 -15.68 5.06
N ASP A 150 -20.73 -15.71 4.66
CA ASP A 150 -21.33 -16.89 4.08
C ASP A 150 -20.65 -17.33 2.77
N ALA A 151 -20.17 -16.37 1.98
CA ALA A 151 -19.43 -16.66 0.75
C ALA A 151 -18.04 -17.25 1.04
N VAL A 152 -17.32 -16.77 2.05
CA VAL A 152 -16.05 -17.35 2.51
C VAL A 152 -16.25 -18.79 3.00
N GLU A 153 -17.28 -19.04 3.81
CA GLU A 153 -17.59 -20.39 4.30
C GLU A 153 -17.94 -21.35 3.16
N ARG A 154 -18.71 -20.89 2.17
CA ARG A 154 -18.98 -21.70 0.98
C ARG A 154 -17.71 -21.96 0.16
N ALA A 155 -16.87 -20.93 -0.05
CA ALA A 155 -15.63 -21.08 -0.80
C ALA A 155 -14.67 -22.09 -0.12
N ARG A 156 -14.56 -22.07 1.21
CA ARG A 156 -13.77 -23.08 1.95
C ARG A 156 -14.31 -24.50 1.71
N LYS A 157 -15.62 -24.69 1.80
CA LYS A 157 -16.25 -25.99 1.52
C LYS A 157 -15.99 -26.48 0.10
N GLU A 158 -16.00 -25.57 -0.89
CA GLU A 158 -15.67 -25.93 -2.28
C GLU A 158 -14.19 -26.35 -2.41
N VAL A 159 -13.27 -25.68 -1.72
CA VAL A 159 -11.86 -26.09 -1.68
C VAL A 159 -11.71 -27.48 -1.06
N ASP A 160 -12.34 -27.73 0.07
CA ASP A 160 -12.29 -29.02 0.79
C ASP A 160 -12.92 -30.15 -0.05
N ALA A 161 -13.93 -29.84 -0.87
CA ALA A 161 -14.57 -30.78 -1.79
C ALA A 161 -13.79 -31.01 -3.11
N GLY A 162 -12.62 -30.39 -3.28
CA GLY A 162 -11.82 -30.53 -4.50
C GLY A 162 -12.27 -29.64 -5.69
N ASN A 163 -13.21 -28.73 -5.47
CA ASN A 163 -13.77 -27.81 -6.47
C ASN A 163 -13.09 -26.42 -6.47
N ALA A 164 -11.88 -26.33 -5.95
CA ALA A 164 -11.17 -25.06 -5.70
C ALA A 164 -11.07 -24.14 -6.92
N ASP A 165 -10.93 -24.73 -8.11
CA ASP A 165 -10.67 -24.01 -9.37
C ASP A 165 -11.94 -23.79 -10.22
N LYS A 166 -13.10 -24.20 -9.74
CA LYS A 166 -14.38 -23.94 -10.39
C LYS A 166 -14.79 -22.48 -10.20
N LYS A 167 -14.97 -21.74 -11.29
CA LYS A 167 -15.48 -20.38 -11.25
C LYS A 167 -16.95 -20.36 -10.85
N GLN A 168 -17.30 -19.49 -9.94
CA GLN A 168 -18.66 -19.28 -9.46
C GLN A 168 -18.85 -17.86 -8.95
N SER A 169 -20.10 -17.49 -8.69
CA SER A 169 -20.42 -16.18 -8.10
C SER A 169 -20.20 -16.22 -6.59
N HIS A 170 -19.41 -15.28 -6.10
CA HIS A 170 -19.25 -14.98 -4.66
C HIS A 170 -19.75 -13.57 -4.35
N THR A 171 -19.95 -13.28 -3.08
CA THR A 171 -20.39 -11.95 -2.64
C THR A 171 -19.18 -11.08 -2.32
N ASP A 172 -19.12 -9.88 -2.90
CA ASP A 172 -18.28 -8.79 -2.45
C ASP A 172 -19.12 -7.67 -1.84
N ILE A 173 -18.51 -6.85 -1.00
CA ILE A 173 -19.13 -5.63 -0.44
C ILE A 173 -18.19 -4.45 -0.71
N ASN A 174 -18.73 -3.41 -1.34
CA ASN A 174 -18.06 -2.14 -1.50
C ASN A 174 -18.95 -1.00 -0.99
N GLN A 175 -18.47 -0.23 -0.03
CA GLN A 175 -19.19 0.89 0.60
C GLN A 175 -20.63 0.51 1.03
N GLY A 176 -20.80 -0.66 1.64
CA GLY A 176 -22.08 -1.15 2.12
C GLY A 176 -23.00 -1.77 1.05
N ARG A 177 -22.58 -1.80 -0.22
CA ARG A 177 -23.33 -2.40 -1.32
C ARG A 177 -22.76 -3.77 -1.66
N ALA A 178 -23.61 -4.80 -1.61
CA ALA A 178 -23.24 -6.13 -2.06
C ALA A 178 -23.24 -6.20 -3.59
N SER A 179 -22.26 -6.88 -4.14
CA SER A 179 -22.10 -7.12 -5.58
C SER A 179 -21.58 -8.53 -5.81
N PRO A 180 -21.95 -9.20 -6.90
CA PRO A 180 -21.35 -10.49 -7.28
C PRO A 180 -19.94 -10.27 -7.83
N VAL A 181 -19.04 -11.19 -7.48
CA VAL A 181 -17.74 -11.33 -8.12
C VAL A 181 -17.59 -12.75 -8.64
N TRP A 182 -17.19 -12.90 -9.93
CA TRP A 182 -17.00 -14.19 -10.58
C TRP A 182 -15.54 -14.60 -10.54
N MET A 183 -15.23 -15.59 -9.72
CA MET A 183 -13.88 -16.10 -9.58
C MET A 183 -13.90 -17.53 -9.03
N THR A 184 -12.74 -18.17 -8.96
CA THR A 184 -12.61 -19.49 -8.32
C THR A 184 -12.73 -19.35 -6.80
N ALA A 185 -13.11 -20.42 -6.11
CA ALA A 185 -13.16 -20.45 -4.65
C ALA A 185 -11.76 -20.17 -4.05
N ARG A 186 -10.72 -20.74 -4.65
CA ARG A 186 -9.32 -20.52 -4.27
C ARG A 186 -8.94 -19.03 -4.35
N ASP A 187 -9.22 -18.38 -5.49
CA ASP A 187 -8.87 -16.98 -5.69
C ASP A 187 -9.67 -16.06 -4.75
N TYR A 188 -10.97 -16.36 -4.55
CA TYR A 188 -11.83 -15.62 -3.62
C TYR A 188 -11.27 -15.60 -2.20
N LEU A 189 -10.84 -16.75 -1.69
CA LEU A 189 -10.25 -16.85 -0.36
C LEU A 189 -8.97 -16.02 -0.20
N THR A 190 -8.20 -15.80 -1.27
CA THR A 190 -6.99 -14.95 -1.19
C THR A 190 -7.31 -13.49 -0.87
N TYR A 191 -8.49 -13.01 -1.22
CA TYR A 191 -8.96 -11.66 -0.92
C TYR A 191 -9.77 -11.58 0.38
N PHE A 192 -10.64 -12.57 0.65
CA PHE A 192 -11.72 -12.41 1.63
C PHE A 192 -11.58 -13.31 2.87
N ASP A 193 -10.67 -14.27 2.87
CA ASP A 193 -10.41 -15.08 4.06
C ASP A 193 -9.69 -14.24 5.13
N PRO A 194 -10.19 -14.18 6.40
CA PRO A 194 -9.51 -13.46 7.47
C PRO A 194 -8.13 -14.01 7.84
N ALA A 195 -7.76 -15.21 7.37
CA ALA A 195 -6.43 -15.76 7.51
C ALA A 195 -5.50 -15.42 6.32
N SER A 196 -6.04 -14.78 5.27
CA SER A 196 -5.25 -14.40 4.09
C SER A 196 -4.33 -13.22 4.34
N ASP A 197 -3.37 -13.00 3.45
CA ASP A 197 -2.49 -11.84 3.50
C ASP A 197 -3.19 -10.51 3.08
N ALA A 198 -4.44 -10.57 2.60
CA ALA A 198 -5.27 -9.38 2.41
C ALA A 198 -5.76 -8.79 3.74
N GLU A 199 -5.68 -9.56 4.83
CA GLU A 199 -6.03 -9.13 6.17
C GLU A 199 -4.88 -8.35 6.82
N MET A 200 -5.12 -7.06 7.11
CA MET A 200 -4.09 -6.16 7.63
C MET A 200 -3.58 -6.58 9.01
N SER A 201 -4.44 -7.12 9.88
CA SER A 201 -4.03 -7.56 11.21
C SER A 201 -3.12 -8.80 11.19
N VAL A 202 -3.12 -9.54 10.09
CA VAL A 202 -2.22 -10.67 9.81
C VAL A 202 -0.87 -10.20 9.26
N THR A 203 -0.86 -9.14 8.46
CA THR A 203 0.34 -8.66 7.76
C THR A 203 1.10 -7.58 8.54
N ALA A 204 0.42 -6.73 9.32
CA ALA A 204 1.06 -5.66 10.08
C ALA A 204 2.22 -6.12 10.98
N PRO A 205 2.09 -7.20 11.79
CA PRO A 205 3.20 -7.67 12.63
C PRO A 205 4.39 -8.23 11.85
N LYS A 206 4.23 -8.49 10.54
CA LYS A 206 5.28 -9.05 9.67
C LYS A 206 6.10 -7.97 8.96
N ILE A 207 5.77 -6.70 9.13
CA ILE A 207 6.53 -5.58 8.53
C ILE A 207 7.92 -5.51 9.16
N ALA A 208 8.94 -5.28 8.33
CA ALA A 208 10.30 -5.11 8.83
C ALA A 208 10.40 -3.87 9.74
N PRO A 209 11.05 -3.94 10.92
CA PRO A 209 11.08 -2.84 11.90
C PRO A 209 11.65 -1.52 11.37
N ASN A 210 12.49 -1.58 10.33
CA ASN A 210 13.07 -0.40 9.69
C ASN A 210 12.15 0.26 8.65
N VAL A 211 10.94 -0.26 8.42
CA VAL A 211 9.95 0.32 7.50
C VAL A 211 8.93 1.13 8.29
N PRO A 212 9.02 2.46 8.30
CA PRO A 212 8.02 3.31 8.94
C PRO A 212 6.70 3.27 8.21
N VAL A 213 5.60 3.42 8.96
CA VAL A 213 4.23 3.38 8.46
C VAL A 213 3.49 4.65 8.87
N LEU A 214 2.95 5.38 7.90
CA LEU A 214 1.96 6.42 8.12
C LEU A 214 0.56 5.81 7.96
N TRP A 215 -0.26 5.95 8.99
CA TRP A 215 -1.69 5.66 8.92
C TRP A 215 -2.47 6.97 8.89
N VAL A 216 -3.28 7.18 7.87
CA VAL A 216 -4.16 8.35 7.75
C VAL A 216 -5.61 7.89 7.75
N ILE A 217 -6.42 8.45 8.64
CA ILE A 217 -7.84 8.14 8.74
C ILE A 217 -8.67 9.44 8.87
N GLY A 218 -9.87 9.45 8.31
CA GLY A 218 -10.81 10.54 8.49
C GLY A 218 -11.65 10.34 9.76
N ASP A 219 -11.92 11.41 10.52
CA ASP A 219 -12.79 11.40 11.70
C ASP A 219 -14.24 10.95 11.38
N ARG A 220 -14.63 11.03 10.11
CA ARG A 220 -15.91 10.58 9.57
C ARG A 220 -15.81 9.34 8.68
N ASP A 221 -14.71 8.59 8.79
CA ASP A 221 -14.54 7.29 8.14
C ASP A 221 -15.01 6.17 9.08
N TYR A 222 -16.12 5.53 8.73
CA TYR A 222 -16.75 4.51 9.57
C TYR A 222 -16.37 3.08 9.22
N LEU A 223 -15.46 2.88 8.24
CA LEU A 223 -15.06 1.53 7.82
C LEU A 223 -14.23 0.82 8.87
N ILE A 224 -13.30 1.52 9.53
CA ILE A 224 -12.44 0.96 10.57
C ILE A 224 -12.42 1.92 11.77
N ARG A 225 -13.35 1.75 12.71
CA ARG A 225 -13.42 2.60 13.92
C ARG A 225 -12.24 2.39 14.88
N GLU A 226 -11.70 1.18 14.94
CA GLU A 226 -10.64 0.76 15.87
C GLU A 226 -9.30 0.53 15.14
N GLY A 227 -9.05 1.28 14.06
CA GLY A 227 -7.90 1.07 13.18
C GLY A 227 -6.55 1.07 13.91
N ARG A 228 -6.43 1.85 14.99
CA ARG A 228 -5.24 1.87 15.82
C ARG A 228 -5.00 0.49 16.46
N GLN A 229 -5.93 -0.02 17.25
CA GLN A 229 -5.81 -1.30 17.96
C GLN A 229 -5.86 -2.49 16.99
N TYR A 230 -6.66 -2.36 15.93
CA TYR A 230 -6.85 -3.42 14.95
C TYR A 230 -5.58 -3.71 14.15
N VAL A 231 -4.84 -2.68 13.74
CA VAL A 231 -3.68 -2.81 12.83
C VAL A 231 -2.47 -2.02 13.32
N PHE A 232 -2.60 -0.71 13.57
CA PHE A 232 -1.45 0.17 13.78
C PHE A 232 -0.61 -0.22 14.99
N ASP A 233 -1.24 -0.57 16.11
CA ASP A 233 -0.54 -0.99 17.33
C ASP A 233 0.09 -2.39 17.22
N LYS A 234 -0.18 -3.12 16.12
CA LYS A 234 0.45 -4.41 15.81
C LYS A 234 1.70 -4.26 14.93
N LEU A 235 1.95 -3.07 14.42
CA LEU A 235 3.18 -2.78 13.66
C LEU A 235 4.40 -2.88 14.58
N PRO A 236 5.56 -3.32 14.07
CA PRO A 236 6.82 -3.20 14.79
C PRO A 236 7.08 -1.75 15.17
N ALA A 237 7.67 -1.55 16.36
CA ALA A 237 8.00 -0.22 16.86
C ALA A 237 8.96 0.50 15.90
N ASN A 238 8.59 1.70 15.47
CA ASN A 238 9.41 2.57 14.61
C ASN A 238 9.12 4.03 14.95
N SER A 239 10.13 4.81 15.29
CA SER A 239 9.98 6.20 15.74
C SER A 239 9.47 7.15 14.65
N LYS A 240 9.60 6.79 13.39
CA LYS A 240 9.06 7.54 12.25
C LYS A 240 7.62 7.12 11.88
N SER A 241 7.09 6.04 12.48
CA SER A 241 5.67 5.64 12.25
C SER A 241 4.73 6.63 12.92
N GLN A 242 3.62 6.94 12.23
CA GLN A 242 2.68 7.96 12.67
C GLN A 242 1.22 7.54 12.39
N TYR A 243 0.34 7.78 13.35
CA TYR A 243 -1.10 7.68 13.20
C TYR A 243 -1.70 9.08 13.12
N LEU A 244 -2.32 9.42 11.99
CA LEU A 244 -2.85 10.74 11.68
C LEU A 244 -4.36 10.66 11.46
N GLU A 245 -5.12 11.38 12.28
CA GLU A 245 -6.56 11.59 12.08
C GLU A 245 -6.79 12.99 11.51
N VAL A 246 -7.66 13.10 10.50
CA VAL A 246 -7.97 14.36 9.81
C VAL A 246 -9.48 14.57 9.71
N ALA A 247 -9.92 15.82 9.60
CA ALA A 247 -11.34 16.19 9.45
C ALA A 247 -11.87 15.85 8.04
N ALA A 248 -12.08 14.55 7.77
CA ALA A 248 -12.42 14.02 6.46
C ALA A 248 -13.30 12.78 6.53
N ASN A 249 -13.84 12.36 5.39
CA ASN A 249 -14.44 11.04 5.20
C ASN A 249 -13.47 10.10 4.44
N HIS A 250 -13.90 8.87 4.20
CA HIS A 250 -13.13 7.84 3.49
C HIS A 250 -12.52 8.31 2.16
N MET A 251 -13.29 9.05 1.35
CA MET A 251 -12.87 9.46 0.01
C MET A 251 -12.03 10.75 0.01
N THR A 252 -12.22 11.61 1.01
CA THR A 252 -11.55 12.92 1.05
C THR A 252 -10.28 12.94 1.89
N ALA A 253 -10.05 11.94 2.75
CA ALA A 253 -8.87 11.87 3.62
C ALA A 253 -7.53 11.99 2.87
N PRO A 254 -7.31 11.35 1.70
CA PRO A 254 -6.06 11.51 0.97
C PRO A 254 -5.78 12.94 0.49
N ALA A 255 -6.82 13.65 0.06
CA ALA A 255 -6.69 15.03 -0.42
C ALA A 255 -6.51 16.02 0.73
N VAL A 256 -7.25 15.85 1.83
CA VAL A 256 -7.17 16.70 3.04
C VAL A 256 -5.80 16.57 3.70
N ALA A 257 -5.25 15.36 3.79
CA ALA A 257 -3.96 15.09 4.41
C ALA A 257 -2.77 15.23 3.44
N ALA A 258 -2.95 15.68 2.21
CA ALA A 258 -1.94 15.58 1.17
C ALA A 258 -0.60 16.23 1.53
N ASP A 259 -0.61 17.41 2.15
CA ASP A 259 0.63 18.09 2.59
C ASP A 259 1.34 17.32 3.72
N GLN A 260 0.59 16.83 4.70
CA GLN A 260 1.14 16.03 5.80
C GLN A 260 1.74 14.72 5.28
N ILE A 261 1.06 14.05 4.33
CA ILE A 261 1.55 12.82 3.68
C ILE A 261 2.87 13.11 2.97
N VAL A 262 2.92 14.13 2.12
CA VAL A 262 4.14 14.47 1.34
C VAL A 262 5.30 14.85 2.27
N ASN A 263 5.05 15.64 3.31
CA ASN A 263 6.08 16.02 4.29
C ASN A 263 6.59 14.80 5.06
N TRP A 264 5.69 13.90 5.48
CA TRP A 264 6.08 12.67 6.14
C TRP A 264 6.91 11.76 5.22
N LEU A 265 6.51 11.60 3.96
CA LEU A 265 7.25 10.79 2.98
C LEU A 265 8.68 11.32 2.78
N LYS A 266 8.87 12.65 2.72
CA LYS A 266 10.21 13.26 2.63
C LYS A 266 11.08 12.92 3.82
N SER A 267 10.52 12.84 5.03
CA SER A 267 11.30 12.56 6.25
C SER A 267 11.47 11.06 6.52
N ALA A 268 10.49 10.25 6.15
CA ALA A 268 10.46 8.82 6.48
C ALA A 268 11.17 7.94 5.45
N ALA A 269 11.07 8.29 4.15
CA ALA A 269 11.71 7.53 3.09
C ALA A 269 13.21 7.78 2.98
N LEU A 270 13.71 8.88 3.49
CA LEU A 270 15.13 9.21 3.50
C LEU A 270 15.80 8.72 4.80
N PRO A 271 17.12 8.45 4.78
CA PRO A 271 17.89 8.00 5.94
C PRO A 271 17.79 8.92 7.15
#